data_dfc6d8ab62d7618093c8f5e6cf413628
#
_entry.id   dfc6d8ab62d7618093c8f5e6cf413628
#
_cell.length_a   1.000
_cell.length_b   1.000
_cell.length_c   1.000
_cell.angle_alpha   90.00
_cell.angle_beta   90.00
_cell.angle_gamma   90.00
#
_symmetry.space_group_name_H-M   'P 1'
#
loop_
_entity.id
_entity.type
_entity.pdbx_description
1 polymer ?
#
loop_
_entity_poly.entity_id
_entity_poly.type
_entity_poly.pdbx_seq_one_letter_code
_entity_poly.pdbx_strand_id
1 'polypeptide(L)'
;LAFFNQGEVCTCPSRALVQESIYAPFMAEVMKKIAKIKRGNPLDTETMVGAQASEQQYDKILSYLDIAREEGAELLTGGAAERLEGDLSSGYYIQPT
;
A
#
# COMPACT_ATOMS: atom_id res chain seq x y z
N LEU A 1 -4.02 4.22 -8.91
CA LEU A 1 -4.49 2.86 -9.29
C LEU A 1 -3.72 1.73 -8.59
N ALA A 2 -2.41 1.86 -8.29
CA ALA A 2 -1.63 0.77 -7.67
C ALA A 2 -2.24 0.21 -6.38
N PHE A 3 -2.85 1.06 -5.58
CA PHE A 3 -3.50 0.68 -4.30
C PHE A 3 -5.01 0.50 -4.40
N PHE A 4 -5.58 0.57 -5.59
CA PHE A 4 -7.02 0.39 -5.77
C PHE A 4 -7.44 -1.01 -5.30
N ASN A 5 -8.54 -1.07 -4.53
CA ASN A 5 -9.02 -2.31 -3.93
C ASN A 5 -7.89 -3.10 -3.22
N GLN A 6 -7.16 -2.44 -2.34
CA GLN A 6 -6.01 -2.98 -1.57
C GLN A 6 -4.86 -3.51 -2.45
N GLY A 7 -4.80 -3.17 -3.74
CA GLY A 7 -3.86 -3.75 -4.70
C GLY A 7 -4.23 -5.16 -5.18
N GLU A 8 -5.43 -5.64 -4.88
CA GLU A 8 -5.90 -6.99 -5.20
C GLU A 8 -6.63 -7.09 -6.56
N VAL A 9 -6.42 -6.12 -7.44
CA VAL A 9 -7.01 -6.13 -8.79
C VAL A 9 -5.95 -6.50 -9.82
N CYS A 10 -6.27 -7.44 -10.70
CA CYS A 10 -5.34 -7.92 -11.74
C CYS A 10 -4.84 -6.83 -12.70
N THR A 11 -5.55 -5.70 -12.79
CA THR A 11 -5.17 -4.53 -13.59
C THR A 11 -4.37 -3.49 -12.82
N CYS A 12 -4.10 -3.69 -11.51
CA CYS A 12 -3.27 -2.79 -10.74
C CYS A 12 -1.82 -2.80 -11.25
N PRO A 13 -1.23 -1.63 -11.59
CA PRO A 13 0.16 -1.58 -11.99
C PRO A 13 1.07 -1.90 -10.80
N SER A 14 2.00 -2.83 -11.00
CA SER A 14 2.98 -3.25 -10.00
C SER A 14 4.37 -2.63 -10.21
N ARG A 15 4.58 -1.98 -11.35
CA ARG A 15 5.83 -1.30 -11.69
C ARG A 15 5.54 0.03 -12.38
N ALA A 16 6.33 1.06 -12.05
CA ALA A 16 6.31 2.33 -12.74
C ALA A 16 7.70 2.61 -13.34
N LEU A 17 7.80 2.65 -14.66
CA LEU A 17 9.02 3.05 -15.36
C LEU A 17 8.98 4.56 -15.56
N VAL A 18 9.87 5.25 -14.88
CA VAL A 18 9.91 6.72 -14.87
C VAL A 18 11.21 7.21 -15.53
N GLN A 19 11.09 8.13 -16.47
CA GLN A 19 12.27 8.75 -17.10
C GLN A 19 13.08 9.50 -16.03
N GLU A 20 14.40 9.37 -16.07
CA GLU A 20 15.30 9.91 -15.04
C GLU A 20 15.11 11.42 -14.84
N SER A 21 14.98 12.19 -15.93
CA SER A 21 14.86 13.65 -15.88
C SER A 21 13.61 14.17 -15.15
N ILE A 22 12.56 13.34 -15.00
CA ILE A 22 11.32 13.69 -14.28
C ILE A 22 11.13 12.89 -13.00
N TYR A 23 12.09 12.02 -12.64
CA TYR A 23 11.93 11.12 -11.51
C TYR A 23 11.64 11.87 -10.20
N ALA A 24 12.45 12.86 -9.86
CA ALA A 24 12.29 13.58 -8.59
C ALA A 24 10.95 14.31 -8.47
N PRO A 25 10.50 15.15 -9.43
CA PRO A 25 9.18 15.77 -9.34
C PRO A 25 8.03 14.76 -9.40
N PHE A 26 8.16 13.68 -10.17
CA PHE A 26 7.17 12.62 -10.22
C PHE A 26 7.01 11.95 -8.85
N MET A 27 8.11 11.55 -8.21
CA MET A 27 8.07 10.90 -6.89
C MET A 27 7.52 11.85 -5.81
N ALA A 28 7.85 13.13 -5.86
CA ALA A 28 7.28 14.11 -4.93
C ALA A 28 5.74 14.16 -5.01
N GLU A 29 5.17 14.12 -6.21
CA GLU A 29 3.72 14.10 -6.39
C GLU A 29 3.10 12.73 -6.00
N VAL A 30 3.77 11.63 -6.29
CA VAL A 30 3.34 10.28 -5.87
C VAL A 30 3.24 10.22 -4.36
N MET A 31 4.26 10.66 -3.62
CA MET A 31 4.28 10.65 -2.16
C MET A 31 3.16 11.50 -1.56
N LYS A 32 2.89 12.69 -2.11
CA LYS A 32 1.75 13.53 -1.69
C LYS A 32 0.39 12.82 -1.89
N LYS A 33 0.24 12.04 -2.94
CA LYS A 33 -0.99 11.28 -3.21
C LYS A 33 -1.13 10.07 -2.29
N ILE A 34 -0.04 9.33 -2.05
CA ILE A 34 -0.04 8.19 -1.13
C ILE A 34 -0.40 8.63 0.28
N ALA A 35 0.15 9.75 0.76
CA ALA A 35 -0.15 10.27 2.08
C ALA A 35 -1.63 10.62 2.31
N LYS A 36 -2.42 10.79 1.24
CA LYS A 36 -3.86 11.06 1.33
C LYS A 36 -4.73 9.80 1.33
N ILE A 37 -4.14 8.62 1.15
CA ILE A 37 -4.89 7.36 1.14
C ILE A 37 -5.43 7.07 2.53
N LYS A 38 -6.76 7.09 2.67
CA LYS A 38 -7.46 6.73 3.89
C LYS A 38 -7.72 5.23 3.93
N ARG A 39 -7.23 4.56 4.98
CA ARG A 39 -7.56 3.16 5.30
C ARG A 39 -8.65 3.15 6.35
N GLY A 40 -9.57 2.19 6.26
CA GLY A 40 -10.68 2.16 7.21
C GLY A 40 -11.75 1.14 6.89
N ASN A 41 -12.94 1.38 7.44
CA ASN A 41 -14.12 0.57 7.18
C ASN A 41 -14.55 0.75 5.71
N PRO A 42 -14.68 -0.33 4.93
CA PRO A 42 -15.09 -0.25 3.52
C PRO A 42 -16.54 0.25 3.31
N LEU A 43 -17.35 0.28 4.36
CA LEU A 43 -18.70 0.86 4.32
C LEU A 43 -18.70 2.39 4.52
N ASP A 44 -17.57 2.97 4.89
CA ASP A 44 -17.42 4.43 4.97
C ASP A 44 -17.00 4.96 3.60
N THR A 45 -17.76 5.93 3.09
CA THR A 45 -17.54 6.55 1.77
C THR A 45 -16.20 7.29 1.65
N GLU A 46 -15.60 7.66 2.77
CA GLU A 46 -14.28 8.31 2.81
C GLU A 46 -13.12 7.30 2.78
N THR A 47 -13.38 6.02 3.01
CA THR A 47 -12.36 4.98 2.96
C THR A 47 -11.94 4.71 1.52
N MET A 48 -10.64 4.77 1.26
CA MET A 48 -10.06 4.52 -0.06
C MET A 48 -9.50 3.10 -0.18
N VAL A 49 -9.05 2.52 0.93
CA VAL A 49 -8.42 1.20 1.00
C VAL A 49 -8.92 0.46 2.24
N GLY A 50 -9.44 -0.74 2.05
CA GLY A 50 -9.89 -1.64 3.12
C GLY A 50 -8.79 -2.62 3.58
N ALA A 51 -9.21 -3.64 4.35
CA ALA A 51 -8.36 -4.74 4.74
C ALA A 51 -8.07 -5.68 3.56
N GLN A 52 -6.97 -6.42 3.62
CA GLN A 52 -6.67 -7.52 2.69
C GLN A 52 -7.74 -8.62 2.80
N ALA A 53 -7.98 -9.34 1.71
CA ALA A 53 -9.08 -10.31 1.61
C ALA A 53 -8.91 -11.52 2.54
N SER A 54 -7.70 -11.85 2.98
CA SER A 54 -7.42 -12.99 3.84
C SER A 54 -6.11 -12.84 4.61
N GLU A 55 -5.97 -13.59 5.70
CA GLU A 55 -4.73 -13.72 6.46
C GLU A 55 -3.57 -14.21 5.59
N GLN A 56 -3.84 -15.20 4.75
CA GLN A 56 -2.83 -15.73 3.81
C GLN A 56 -2.28 -14.64 2.89
N GLN A 57 -3.14 -13.79 2.34
CA GLN A 57 -2.73 -12.68 1.49
C GLN A 57 -1.97 -11.62 2.28
N TYR A 58 -2.43 -11.32 3.48
CA TYR A 58 -1.78 -10.40 4.40
C TYR A 58 -0.34 -10.86 4.73
N ASP A 59 -0.15 -12.10 5.16
CA ASP A 59 1.16 -12.67 5.48
C ASP A 59 2.08 -12.70 4.27
N LYS A 60 1.52 -13.05 3.10
CA LYS A 60 2.26 -13.03 1.85
C LYS A 60 2.78 -11.63 1.52
N ILE A 61 1.97 -10.59 1.65
CA ILE A 61 2.41 -9.22 1.39
C ILE A 61 3.53 -8.82 2.36
N LEU A 62 3.38 -9.11 3.64
CA LEU A 62 4.41 -8.81 4.64
C LEU A 62 5.74 -9.52 4.32
N SER A 63 5.69 -10.80 3.90
CA SER A 63 6.90 -11.52 3.47
C SER A 63 7.57 -10.87 2.25
N TYR A 64 6.81 -10.31 1.31
CA TYR A 64 7.37 -9.59 0.17
C TYR A 64 8.02 -8.26 0.56
N LEU A 65 7.54 -7.60 1.62
CA LEU A 65 8.22 -6.42 2.17
C LEU A 65 9.60 -6.77 2.74
N ASP A 66 9.71 -7.94 3.38
CA ASP A 66 10.99 -8.43 3.88
C ASP A 66 11.94 -8.81 2.74
N ILE A 67 11.46 -9.54 1.73
CA ILE A 67 12.23 -9.85 0.52
C ILE A 67 12.74 -8.56 -0.15
N ALA A 68 11.89 -7.55 -0.30
CA ALA A 68 12.30 -6.29 -0.90
C ALA A 68 13.44 -5.60 -0.12
N ARG A 69 13.41 -5.64 1.20
CA ARG A 69 14.50 -5.13 2.05
C ARG A 69 15.78 -5.94 1.87
N GLU A 70 15.67 -7.27 1.84
CA GLU A 70 16.82 -8.17 1.63
C GLU A 70 17.47 -7.97 0.24
N GLU A 71 16.66 -7.68 -0.77
CA GLU A 71 17.11 -7.37 -2.14
C GLU A 71 17.65 -5.93 -2.29
N GLY A 72 17.64 -5.14 -1.22
CA GLY A 72 18.19 -3.79 -1.20
C GLY A 72 17.29 -2.72 -1.82
N ALA A 73 15.98 -2.97 -1.93
CA ALA A 73 15.02 -1.95 -2.34
C ALA A 73 14.92 -0.83 -1.30
N GLU A 74 14.85 0.42 -1.77
CA GLU A 74 14.67 1.57 -0.91
C GLU A 74 13.18 1.72 -0.52
N LEU A 75 12.92 1.74 0.79
CA LEU A 75 11.59 1.99 1.33
C LEU A 75 11.34 3.49 1.47
N LEU A 76 10.43 4.04 0.66
CA LEU A 76 10.10 5.47 0.69
C LEU A 76 8.90 5.78 1.60
N THR A 77 7.99 4.83 1.81
CA THR A 77 6.83 4.99 2.69
C THR A 77 6.23 3.62 3.07
N GLY A 78 5.46 3.56 4.15
CA GLY A 78 4.77 2.36 4.59
C GLY A 78 5.71 1.27 5.10
N GLY A 79 5.62 0.09 4.54
CA GLY A 79 6.50 -1.03 4.82
C GLY A 79 6.14 -1.86 6.04
N ALA A 80 4.91 -1.75 6.55
CA ALA A 80 4.47 -2.48 7.73
C ALA A 80 2.97 -2.81 7.71
N ALA A 81 2.62 -3.77 8.54
CA ALA A 81 1.25 -3.96 8.99
C ALA A 81 0.71 -2.69 9.66
N GLU A 82 -0.58 -2.46 9.55
CA GLU A 82 -1.24 -1.35 10.21
C GLU A 82 -2.36 -1.87 11.13
N ARG A 83 -2.36 -1.43 12.36
CA ARG A 83 -3.43 -1.73 13.30
C ARG A 83 -4.29 -0.49 13.47
N LEU A 84 -5.51 -0.55 12.96
CA LEU A 84 -6.50 0.48 13.17
C LEU A 84 -7.16 0.37 14.54
N GLU A 85 -7.85 1.41 14.97
CA GLU A 85 -8.50 1.45 16.28
C GLU A 85 -9.90 0.81 16.28
N GLY A 86 -10.41 0.52 17.48
CA GLY A 86 -11.77 0.03 17.69
C GLY A 86 -12.05 -1.31 17.01
N ASP A 87 -13.22 -1.42 16.40
CA ASP A 87 -13.70 -2.65 15.74
C ASP A 87 -12.85 -3.08 14.53
N LEU A 88 -12.00 -2.20 14.03
CA LEU A 88 -11.11 -2.47 12.90
C LEU A 88 -9.75 -3.06 13.33
N SER A 89 -9.49 -3.16 14.62
CA SER A 89 -8.19 -3.57 15.18
C SER A 89 -7.76 -4.99 14.84
N SER A 90 -8.69 -5.86 14.48
CA SER A 90 -8.44 -7.24 14.04
C SER A 90 -8.37 -7.42 12.51
N GLY A 91 -8.51 -6.34 11.75
CA GLY A 91 -8.48 -6.39 10.30
C GLY A 91 -7.06 -6.51 9.74
N TYR A 92 -6.94 -7.09 8.56
CA TYR A 92 -5.69 -7.32 7.84
C TYR A 92 -5.25 -6.07 7.08
N TYR A 93 -4.93 -5.00 7.79
CA TYR A 93 -4.52 -3.73 7.19
C TYR A 93 -3.01 -3.65 7.00
N ILE A 94 -2.59 -3.14 5.84
CA ILE A 94 -1.19 -2.88 5.49
C ILE A 94 -1.06 -1.44 5.01
N GLN A 95 0.01 -0.79 5.41
CA GLN A 95 0.32 0.55 4.93
C GLN A 95 0.61 0.54 3.43
N PRO A 96 0.10 1.51 2.65
CA PRO A 96 0.53 1.71 1.27
C PRO A 96 2.06 1.88 1.20
N THR A 97 2.70 0.99 0.44
CA THR A 97 4.17 0.84 0.42
C THR A 97 4.70 1.06 -0.98
#